data_827177e9a26cc15f3fe3c6ebbb45f8af
#
_entry.id   827177e9a26cc15f3fe3c6ebbb45f8af
#
_cell.length_a   1.000
_cell.length_b   1.000
_cell.length_c   1.000
_cell.angle_alpha   90.00
_cell.angle_beta   90.00
_cell.angle_gamma   90.00
#
_symmetry.space_group_name_H-M   'P 1'
#
loop_
_entity.id
_entity.type
_entity.pdbx_description
1 polymer ?
#
loop_
_entity_poly.entity_id
_entity_poly.type
_entity_poly.pdbx_seq_one_letter_code
_entity_poly.pdbx_strand_id
1 'polypeptide(L)'
;VGSEMCIRDRYYSAVKEKFRNLLTTIDFSKPVEQYVNSLLELFEGLCTYIPSSTSTKEVADISLFDHSKLTAAFAGCIYTYLKANGISDYKTELFKNSEKFYDKKAFMLYSLDISGIQKFIYTINIQGALKTLRARSFYLEIFMEHILDELLDKLELSRANIIYTGGGHCYLILANTDETKQTLDEFEKAVNGWLID
;
A
#
# COMPACT_ATOMS: atom_id res chain seq x y z
N VAL A 1 -7.53 37.85 -4.30
CA VAL A 1 -8.23 36.85 -3.45
C VAL A 1 -9.35 36.14 -4.23
N GLY A 2 -10.19 36.84 -5.03
CA GLY A 2 -11.26 36.19 -5.82
C GLY A 2 -10.77 35.30 -6.98
N SER A 3 -9.63 35.61 -7.60
CA SER A 3 -9.08 34.84 -8.73
C SER A 3 -8.47 33.49 -8.32
N GLU A 4 -7.82 33.41 -7.17
CA GLU A 4 -7.21 32.17 -6.67
C GLU A 4 -8.27 31.17 -6.22
N MET A 5 -9.36 31.63 -5.57
CA MET A 5 -10.47 30.79 -5.19
C MET A 5 -11.17 30.19 -6.43
N CYS A 6 -11.40 31.00 -7.48
CA CYS A 6 -11.97 30.52 -8.73
C CYS A 6 -11.08 29.53 -9.49
N ILE A 7 -9.76 29.64 -9.38
CA ILE A 7 -8.82 28.70 -9.99
C ILE A 7 -8.88 27.35 -9.24
N ARG A 8 -8.86 27.38 -7.91
CA ARG A 8 -8.95 26.18 -7.07
C ARG A 8 -10.28 25.44 -7.30
N ASP A 9 -11.40 26.16 -7.33
CA ASP A 9 -12.73 25.56 -7.55
C ASP A 9 -12.83 24.90 -8.93
N ARG A 10 -12.26 25.53 -9.96
CA ARG A 10 -12.19 24.92 -11.31
C ARG A 10 -11.32 23.69 -11.34
N TYR A 11 -10.16 23.71 -10.67
CA TYR A 11 -9.28 22.56 -10.57
C TYR A 11 -9.97 21.36 -9.91
N TYR A 12 -10.56 21.57 -8.73
CA TYR A 12 -11.28 20.49 -8.03
C TYR A 12 -12.49 19.98 -8.82
N SER A 13 -13.21 20.85 -9.51
CA SER A 13 -14.32 20.45 -10.37
C SER A 13 -13.84 19.58 -11.54
N ALA A 14 -12.74 19.95 -12.18
CA ALA A 14 -12.14 19.16 -13.25
C ALA A 14 -11.61 17.80 -12.78
N VAL A 15 -10.96 17.73 -11.62
CA VAL A 15 -10.50 16.46 -11.01
C VAL A 15 -11.71 15.58 -10.68
N LYS A 16 -12.76 16.13 -10.09
CA LYS A 16 -13.98 15.39 -9.76
C LYS A 16 -14.67 14.83 -11.00
N GLU A 17 -14.74 15.60 -12.08
CA GLU A 17 -15.32 15.13 -13.34
C GLU A 17 -14.47 14.03 -13.96
N LYS A 18 -13.15 14.22 -14.01
CA LYS A 18 -12.23 13.20 -14.50
C LYS A 18 -12.31 11.91 -13.67
N PHE A 19 -12.38 12.02 -12.34
CA PHE A 19 -12.54 10.88 -11.45
C PHE A 19 -13.84 10.10 -11.76
N ARG A 20 -14.97 10.80 -11.89
CA ARG A 20 -16.26 10.18 -12.23
C ARG A 20 -16.19 9.44 -13.57
N ASN A 21 -15.61 10.05 -14.58
CA ASN A 21 -15.50 9.45 -15.91
C ASN A 21 -14.63 8.20 -15.88
N LEU A 22 -13.49 8.22 -15.17
CA LEU A 22 -12.60 7.08 -15.06
C LEU A 22 -13.15 5.96 -14.17
N LEU A 23 -13.95 6.27 -13.14
CA LEU A 23 -14.65 5.26 -12.36
C LEU A 23 -15.55 4.36 -13.22
N THR A 24 -16.12 4.90 -14.29
CA THR A 24 -16.99 4.10 -15.20
C THR A 24 -16.20 3.06 -16.01
N THR A 25 -14.87 3.17 -16.07
CA THR A 25 -14.01 2.20 -16.76
C THR A 25 -13.63 1.02 -15.88
N ILE A 26 -13.86 1.11 -14.57
CA ILE A 26 -13.58 0.04 -13.62
C ILE A 26 -14.77 -0.91 -13.58
N ASP A 27 -14.52 -2.19 -13.77
CA ASP A 27 -15.55 -3.24 -13.71
C ASP A 27 -15.76 -3.71 -12.27
N PHE A 28 -16.70 -3.09 -11.58
CA PHE A 28 -17.09 -3.43 -10.20
C PHE A 28 -17.89 -4.74 -10.09
N SER A 29 -18.20 -5.41 -11.18
CA SER A 29 -18.82 -6.75 -11.15
C SER A 29 -17.80 -7.86 -10.83
N LYS A 30 -16.53 -7.56 -10.94
CA LYS A 30 -15.42 -8.46 -10.61
C LYS A 30 -15.24 -8.58 -9.10
N PRO A 31 -14.57 -9.65 -8.62
CA PRO A 31 -14.11 -9.75 -7.23
C PRO A 31 -13.31 -8.50 -6.81
N VAL A 32 -13.45 -8.14 -5.53
CA VAL A 32 -12.85 -6.88 -5.00
C VAL A 32 -11.34 -6.83 -5.24
N GLU A 33 -10.65 -7.94 -5.17
CA GLU A 33 -9.21 -8.08 -5.37
C GLU A 33 -8.77 -7.64 -6.77
N GLN A 34 -9.67 -7.79 -7.77
CA GLN A 34 -9.36 -7.46 -9.15
C GLN A 34 -9.51 -5.97 -9.49
N TYR A 35 -10.32 -5.22 -8.74
CA TYR A 35 -10.54 -3.79 -9.04
C TYR A 35 -10.00 -2.84 -7.98
N VAL A 36 -9.71 -3.31 -6.77
CA VAL A 36 -9.25 -2.43 -5.69
C VAL A 36 -7.91 -1.77 -6.02
N ASN A 37 -7.00 -2.47 -6.65
CA ASN A 37 -5.72 -1.90 -7.07
C ASN A 37 -5.90 -0.87 -8.19
N SER A 38 -6.77 -1.12 -9.18
CA SER A 38 -7.12 -0.14 -10.22
C SER A 38 -7.76 1.13 -9.62
N LEU A 39 -8.59 0.96 -8.60
CA LEU A 39 -9.17 2.09 -7.87
C LEU A 39 -8.09 2.88 -7.12
N LEU A 40 -7.13 2.19 -6.52
CA LEU A 40 -6.01 2.82 -5.81
C LEU A 40 -5.12 3.63 -6.77
N GLU A 41 -4.77 3.07 -7.94
CA GLU A 41 -4.00 3.76 -8.99
C GLU A 41 -4.74 4.98 -9.54
N LEU A 42 -6.06 4.86 -9.75
CA LEU A 42 -6.89 5.98 -10.17
C LEU A 42 -6.85 7.11 -9.14
N PHE A 43 -6.93 6.75 -7.85
CA PHE A 43 -6.90 7.70 -6.76
C PHE A 43 -5.52 8.37 -6.64
N GLU A 44 -4.45 7.60 -6.80
CA GLU A 44 -3.07 8.11 -6.86
C GLU A 44 -2.90 9.14 -7.97
N GLY A 45 -3.25 8.77 -9.20
CA GLY A 45 -3.08 9.64 -10.38
C GLY A 45 -3.87 10.95 -10.32
N LEU A 46 -4.93 11.02 -9.51
CA LEU A 46 -5.79 12.20 -9.41
C LEU A 46 -5.63 12.99 -8.12
N CYS A 47 -5.24 12.35 -7.02
CA CYS A 47 -5.28 12.94 -5.68
C CYS A 47 -3.92 13.17 -5.03
N THR A 48 -2.82 12.76 -5.67
CA THR A 48 -1.45 12.97 -5.15
C THR A 48 -1.12 14.44 -4.90
N TYR A 49 -1.60 15.35 -5.75
CA TYR A 49 -1.36 16.79 -5.61
C TYR A 49 -2.51 17.55 -4.95
N ILE A 50 -3.48 16.83 -4.38
CA ILE A 50 -4.57 17.43 -3.62
C ILE A 50 -4.21 17.33 -2.14
N PRO A 51 -4.20 18.43 -1.38
CA PRO A 51 -3.92 18.37 0.05
C PRO A 51 -5.05 17.63 0.81
N SER A 52 -4.66 16.83 1.80
CA SER A 52 -5.60 16.10 2.65
C SER A 52 -6.41 17.01 3.59
N SER A 53 -5.86 18.17 3.95
CA SER A 53 -6.50 19.16 4.80
C SER A 53 -6.69 20.48 4.07
N THR A 54 -7.84 21.12 4.29
CA THR A 54 -8.14 22.50 3.86
C THR A 54 -8.05 23.49 5.00
N SER A 55 -7.61 23.05 6.18
CA SER A 55 -7.44 23.89 7.36
C SER A 55 -6.35 24.93 7.13
N THR A 56 -6.64 26.20 7.47
CA THR A 56 -5.63 27.28 7.44
C THR A 56 -4.69 27.24 8.63
N LYS A 57 -4.92 26.34 9.60
CA LYS A 57 -4.11 26.18 10.82
C LYS A 57 -3.01 25.12 10.65
N GLU A 58 -3.04 24.37 9.56
CA GLU A 58 -2.13 23.26 9.28
C GLU A 58 -1.37 23.51 7.98
N VAL A 59 -0.19 22.97 7.89
CA VAL A 59 0.57 22.95 6.62
C VAL A 59 -0.04 21.87 5.74
N ALA A 60 -0.40 22.24 4.52
CA ALA A 60 -1.04 21.34 3.56
C ALA A 60 0.03 20.51 2.79
N ASP A 61 0.83 19.73 3.52
CA ASP A 61 2.00 18.98 3.04
C ASP A 61 1.73 17.48 2.84
N ILE A 62 0.58 16.98 3.29
CA ILE A 62 0.17 15.58 3.11
C ILE A 62 -0.85 15.50 1.98
N SER A 63 -0.61 14.59 1.01
CA SER A 63 -1.55 14.38 -0.09
C SER A 63 -2.83 13.68 0.35
N LEU A 64 -3.92 13.97 -0.34
CA LEU A 64 -5.19 13.27 -0.10
C LEU A 64 -5.06 11.77 -0.41
N PHE A 65 -4.26 11.41 -1.40
CA PHE A 65 -3.96 10.02 -1.71
C PHE A 65 -3.25 9.31 -0.56
N ASP A 66 -2.13 9.84 -0.08
CA ASP A 66 -1.36 9.20 1.00
C ASP A 66 -2.17 9.07 2.28
N HIS A 67 -2.91 10.13 2.65
CA HIS A 67 -3.79 10.10 3.81
C HIS A 67 -4.86 9.01 3.68
N SER A 68 -5.53 8.93 2.53
CA SER A 68 -6.59 7.95 2.31
C SER A 68 -6.06 6.53 2.21
N LYS A 69 -4.93 6.32 1.54
CA LYS A 69 -4.24 5.03 1.43
C LYS A 69 -3.89 4.48 2.81
N LEU A 70 -3.22 5.29 3.64
CA LEU A 70 -2.85 4.88 5.00
C LEU A 70 -4.08 4.64 5.87
N THR A 71 -5.12 5.48 5.76
CA THR A 71 -6.37 5.29 6.48
C THR A 71 -7.01 3.94 6.13
N ALA A 72 -7.04 3.58 4.85
CA ALA A 72 -7.56 2.29 4.40
C ALA A 72 -6.72 1.11 4.92
N ALA A 73 -5.39 1.22 4.87
CA ALA A 73 -4.48 0.20 5.39
C ALA A 73 -4.69 -0.05 6.89
N PHE A 74 -4.73 1.01 7.69
CA PHE A 74 -4.98 0.89 9.13
C PHE A 74 -6.38 0.36 9.44
N ALA A 75 -7.41 0.81 8.72
CA ALA A 75 -8.78 0.33 8.91
C ALA A 75 -8.87 -1.18 8.64
N GLY A 76 -8.25 -1.68 7.57
CA GLY A 76 -8.16 -3.10 7.26
C GLY A 76 -7.45 -3.89 8.36
N CYS A 77 -6.29 -3.42 8.83
CA CYS A 77 -5.54 -4.06 9.90
C CYS A 77 -6.34 -4.12 11.21
N ILE A 78 -7.00 -3.02 11.59
CA ILE A 78 -7.83 -2.96 12.80
C ILE A 78 -9.01 -3.91 12.68
N TYR A 79 -9.68 -3.95 11.52
CA TYR A 79 -10.79 -4.89 11.27
C TYR A 79 -10.34 -6.35 11.43
N THR A 80 -9.24 -6.73 10.79
CA THR A 80 -8.68 -8.08 10.89
C THR A 80 -8.30 -8.44 12.32
N TYR A 81 -7.66 -7.50 13.04
CA TYR A 81 -7.32 -7.68 14.44
C TYR A 81 -8.55 -7.91 15.34
N LEU A 82 -9.59 -7.09 15.18
CA LEU A 82 -10.83 -7.21 15.96
C LEU A 82 -11.55 -8.53 15.66
N LYS A 83 -11.62 -8.91 14.37
CA LYS A 83 -12.20 -10.19 13.92
C LYS A 83 -11.47 -11.39 14.56
N ALA A 84 -10.13 -11.39 14.51
CA ALA A 84 -9.31 -12.45 15.10
C ALA A 84 -9.47 -12.58 16.63
N ASN A 85 -9.78 -11.46 17.30
CA ASN A 85 -10.05 -11.45 18.75
C ASN A 85 -11.53 -11.65 19.10
N GLY A 86 -12.40 -11.98 18.13
CA GLY A 86 -13.83 -12.22 18.37
C GLY A 86 -14.63 -10.98 18.78
N ILE A 87 -14.12 -9.78 18.49
CA ILE A 87 -14.74 -8.51 18.84
C ILE A 87 -15.66 -8.06 17.68
N SER A 88 -16.96 -8.05 17.91
CA SER A 88 -17.97 -7.64 16.92
C SER A 88 -18.60 -6.28 17.20
N ASP A 89 -18.58 -5.79 18.43
CA ASP A 89 -19.06 -4.44 18.77
C ASP A 89 -17.96 -3.40 18.57
N TYR A 90 -17.71 -3.07 17.29
CA TYR A 90 -16.71 -2.09 16.89
C TYR A 90 -16.97 -0.69 17.47
N LYS A 91 -18.25 -0.32 17.64
CA LYS A 91 -18.62 0.98 18.19
C LYS A 91 -18.19 1.15 19.62
N THR A 92 -18.42 0.12 20.45
CA THR A 92 -17.97 0.16 21.84
C THR A 92 -16.46 0.10 21.92
N GLU A 93 -15.81 -0.76 21.14
CA GLU A 93 -14.37 -0.96 21.23
C GLU A 93 -13.58 0.26 20.72
N LEU A 94 -13.94 0.82 19.55
CA LEU A 94 -13.17 1.87 18.91
C LEU A 94 -13.56 3.28 19.37
N PHE A 95 -14.76 3.50 19.90
CA PHE A 95 -15.19 4.85 20.29
C PHE A 95 -15.35 4.98 21.80
N LYS A 96 -16.08 4.08 22.48
CA LYS A 96 -16.29 4.20 23.92
C LYS A 96 -15.03 3.81 24.71
N ASN A 97 -14.28 2.82 24.22
CA ASN A 97 -13.06 2.29 24.83
C ASN A 97 -11.80 2.77 24.08
N SER A 98 -11.86 3.85 23.33
CA SER A 98 -10.78 4.33 22.45
C SER A 98 -9.44 4.45 23.18
N GLU A 99 -9.39 5.02 24.37
CA GLU A 99 -8.15 5.17 25.15
C GLU A 99 -7.48 3.80 25.41
N LYS A 100 -8.27 2.78 25.78
CA LYS A 100 -7.76 1.41 26.00
C LYS A 100 -7.36 0.75 24.68
N PHE A 101 -8.02 1.10 23.58
CA PHE A 101 -7.68 0.55 22.27
C PHE A 101 -6.35 1.10 21.75
N TYR A 102 -5.99 2.34 22.07
CA TYR A 102 -4.68 2.91 21.72
C TYR A 102 -3.50 2.12 22.30
N ASP A 103 -3.69 1.47 23.44
CA ASP A 103 -2.64 0.64 24.05
C ASP A 103 -2.51 -0.76 23.40
N LYS A 104 -3.45 -1.12 22.51
CA LYS A 104 -3.43 -2.43 21.83
C LYS A 104 -2.52 -2.38 20.62
N LYS A 105 -1.71 -3.41 20.47
CA LYS A 105 -0.85 -3.60 19.29
C LYS A 105 -1.67 -4.25 18.18
N ALA A 106 -2.63 -3.51 17.59
CA ALA A 106 -3.56 -4.02 16.60
C ALA A 106 -2.93 -4.18 15.20
N PHE A 107 -1.83 -3.49 14.93
CA PHE A 107 -1.09 -3.59 13.68
C PHE A 107 0.42 -3.65 13.95
N MET A 108 1.17 -4.05 12.94
CA MET A 108 2.63 -4.12 12.95
C MET A 108 3.20 -3.56 11.65
N LEU A 109 4.40 -3.00 11.73
CA LEU A 109 5.21 -2.68 10.56
C LEU A 109 6.05 -3.91 10.22
N TYR A 110 5.85 -4.43 9.02
CA TYR A 110 6.64 -5.55 8.47
C TYR A 110 7.64 -5.04 7.45
N SER A 111 8.84 -5.57 7.49
CA SER A 111 9.91 -5.25 6.56
C SER A 111 10.39 -6.51 5.87
N LEU A 112 10.51 -6.46 4.55
CA LEU A 112 11.11 -7.51 3.74
C LEU A 112 12.28 -6.93 2.96
N ASP A 113 13.40 -7.64 2.94
CA ASP A 113 14.61 -7.29 2.23
C ASP A 113 15.17 -8.49 1.47
N ILE A 114 15.49 -8.29 0.20
CA ILE A 114 16.11 -9.33 -0.62
C ILE A 114 17.64 -9.22 -0.48
N SER A 115 18.26 -10.23 0.10
CA SER A 115 19.72 -10.26 0.25
C SER A 115 20.46 -10.55 -1.06
N GLY A 116 21.68 -10.07 -1.16
CA GLY A 116 22.57 -10.36 -2.29
C GLY A 116 22.33 -9.54 -3.55
N ILE A 117 21.44 -8.56 -3.53
CA ILE A 117 21.09 -7.70 -4.67
C ILE A 117 22.32 -7.07 -5.32
N GLN A 118 23.23 -6.50 -4.54
CA GLN A 118 24.43 -5.85 -5.09
C GLN A 118 25.30 -6.85 -5.84
N LYS A 119 25.50 -8.04 -5.28
CA LYS A 119 26.26 -9.10 -5.96
C LYS A 119 25.57 -9.52 -7.26
N PHE A 120 24.26 -9.66 -7.27
CA PHE A 120 23.49 -10.00 -8.45
C PHE A 120 23.58 -8.90 -9.52
N ILE A 121 23.40 -7.62 -9.16
CA ILE A 121 23.44 -6.50 -10.10
C ILE A 121 24.84 -6.31 -10.68
N TYR A 122 25.89 -6.34 -9.85
CA TYR A 122 27.25 -5.99 -10.25
C TYR A 122 28.11 -7.16 -10.74
N THR A 123 27.59 -8.38 -10.77
CA THR A 123 28.26 -9.51 -11.47
C THR A 123 28.11 -9.35 -12.98
N ILE A 124 28.92 -8.50 -13.61
CA ILE A 124 28.75 -8.09 -15.00
C ILE A 124 30.03 -8.40 -15.81
N ASN A 125 29.86 -8.94 -17.02
CA ASN A 125 30.90 -8.95 -18.07
C ASN A 125 31.05 -7.56 -18.70
N ILE A 126 32.26 -7.18 -19.03
CA ILE A 126 32.62 -5.84 -19.57
C ILE A 126 31.83 -5.48 -20.85
N GLN A 127 31.53 -6.47 -21.70
CA GLN A 127 30.72 -6.26 -22.90
C GLN A 127 29.23 -6.20 -22.56
N GLY A 128 28.58 -5.05 -22.86
CA GLY A 128 27.15 -4.85 -22.64
C GLY A 128 26.76 -4.50 -21.20
N ALA A 129 27.72 -4.08 -20.37
CA ALA A 129 27.55 -3.79 -18.95
C ALA A 129 26.29 -2.96 -18.64
N LEU A 130 26.06 -1.87 -19.34
CA LEU A 130 24.93 -0.98 -19.08
C LEU A 130 23.56 -1.63 -19.36
N LYS A 131 23.44 -2.40 -20.44
CA LYS A 131 22.20 -3.12 -20.77
C LYS A 131 21.90 -4.19 -19.74
N THR A 132 22.92 -4.95 -19.34
CA THR A 132 22.81 -6.02 -18.35
C THR A 132 22.44 -5.46 -16.99
N LEU A 133 23.04 -4.33 -16.58
CA LEU A 133 22.73 -3.67 -15.30
C LEU A 133 21.27 -3.21 -15.25
N ARG A 134 20.79 -2.54 -16.29
CA ARG A 134 19.37 -2.12 -16.40
C ARG A 134 18.42 -3.31 -16.38
N ALA A 135 18.73 -4.36 -17.13
CA ALA A 135 17.89 -5.56 -17.17
C ALA A 135 17.80 -6.26 -15.81
N ARG A 136 18.90 -6.36 -15.08
CA ARG A 136 18.93 -6.97 -13.75
C ARG A 136 18.20 -6.11 -12.71
N SER A 137 18.37 -4.78 -12.74
CA SER A 137 17.63 -3.90 -11.85
C SER A 137 16.12 -3.99 -12.12
N PHE A 138 15.71 -3.98 -13.39
CA PHE A 138 14.31 -4.14 -13.77
C PHE A 138 13.73 -5.51 -13.39
N TYR A 139 14.52 -6.58 -13.55
CA TYR A 139 14.12 -7.92 -13.11
C TYR A 139 13.86 -7.97 -11.61
N LEU A 140 14.75 -7.38 -10.79
CA LEU A 140 14.57 -7.34 -9.34
C LEU A 140 13.34 -6.53 -8.93
N GLU A 141 13.05 -5.46 -9.64
CA GLU A 141 11.85 -4.65 -9.38
C GLU A 141 10.58 -5.46 -9.66
N ILE A 142 10.47 -6.09 -10.83
CA ILE A 142 9.33 -6.98 -11.16
C ILE A 142 9.24 -8.14 -10.17
N PHE A 143 10.38 -8.72 -9.80
CA PHE A 143 10.42 -9.81 -8.84
C PHE A 143 9.90 -9.38 -7.46
N MET A 144 10.30 -8.21 -6.96
CA MET A 144 9.79 -7.66 -5.71
C MET A 144 8.29 -7.40 -5.79
N GLU A 145 7.82 -6.79 -6.88
CA GLU A 145 6.39 -6.54 -7.11
C GLU A 145 5.58 -7.84 -7.07
N HIS A 146 6.09 -8.89 -7.72
CA HIS A 146 5.44 -10.21 -7.69
C HIS A 146 5.41 -10.83 -6.29
N ILE A 147 6.52 -10.76 -5.55
CA ILE A 147 6.55 -11.24 -4.15
C ILE A 147 5.51 -10.49 -3.30
N LEU A 148 5.41 -9.18 -3.48
CA LEU A 148 4.46 -8.36 -2.73
C LEU A 148 3.01 -8.71 -3.06
N ASP A 149 2.68 -8.88 -4.34
CA ASP A 149 1.34 -9.27 -4.77
C ASP A 149 0.94 -10.65 -4.22
N GLU A 150 1.82 -11.64 -4.31
CA GLU A 150 1.60 -12.98 -3.74
C GLU A 150 1.43 -12.96 -2.21
N LEU A 151 2.19 -12.12 -1.51
CA LEU A 151 2.06 -11.96 -0.07
C LEU A 151 0.73 -11.29 0.31
N LEU A 152 0.37 -10.22 -0.40
CA LEU A 152 -0.88 -9.51 -0.15
C LEU A 152 -2.09 -10.38 -0.42
N ASP A 153 -2.07 -11.18 -1.50
CA ASP A 153 -3.14 -12.14 -1.80
C ASP A 153 -3.31 -13.17 -0.67
N LYS A 154 -2.20 -13.73 -0.15
CA LYS A 154 -2.25 -14.68 0.98
C LYS A 154 -2.79 -14.06 2.27
N LEU A 155 -2.59 -12.76 2.45
CA LEU A 155 -3.06 -12.01 3.61
C LEU A 155 -4.45 -11.37 3.39
N GLU A 156 -5.07 -11.57 2.24
CA GLU A 156 -6.33 -10.93 1.85
C GLU A 156 -6.29 -9.40 1.95
N LEU A 157 -5.14 -8.81 1.59
CA LEU A 157 -4.87 -7.38 1.67
C LEU A 157 -4.75 -6.75 0.28
N SER A 158 -4.74 -5.42 0.23
CA SER A 158 -4.52 -4.66 -1.01
C SER A 158 -3.18 -3.94 -1.00
N ARG A 159 -2.78 -3.40 -2.13
CA ARG A 159 -1.57 -2.57 -2.26
C ARG A 159 -1.60 -1.28 -1.41
N ALA A 160 -2.75 -0.93 -0.84
CA ALA A 160 -2.83 0.14 0.16
C ALA A 160 -1.94 -0.13 1.39
N ASN A 161 -1.70 -1.39 1.71
CA ASN A 161 -0.86 -1.82 2.84
C ASN A 161 0.64 -1.66 2.58
N ILE A 162 1.07 -1.42 1.33
CA ILE A 162 2.47 -1.14 0.99
C ILE A 162 2.76 0.32 1.30
N ILE A 163 3.64 0.56 2.29
CA ILE A 163 4.07 1.92 2.66
C ILE A 163 5.19 2.39 1.75
N TYR A 164 6.12 1.49 1.48
CA TYR A 164 7.28 1.74 0.63
C TYR A 164 7.73 0.46 -0.06
N THR A 165 8.14 0.57 -1.30
CA THR A 165 8.88 -0.47 -2.03
C THR A 165 9.96 0.19 -2.88
N GLY A 166 11.14 -0.41 -2.92
CA GLY A 166 12.24 0.08 -3.76
C GLY A 166 13.58 -0.57 -3.42
N GLY A 167 14.39 -0.80 -4.43
CA GLY A 167 15.73 -1.33 -4.28
C GLY A 167 15.80 -2.73 -3.66
N GLY A 168 14.74 -3.53 -3.75
CA GLY A 168 14.64 -4.85 -3.14
C GLY A 168 14.25 -4.84 -1.67
N HIS A 169 13.77 -3.72 -1.17
CA HIS A 169 13.32 -3.53 0.20
C HIS A 169 11.89 -2.98 0.22
N CYS A 170 11.07 -3.42 1.17
CA CYS A 170 9.73 -2.89 1.33
C CYS A 170 9.31 -2.79 2.80
N TYR A 171 8.32 -1.92 3.04
CA TYR A 171 7.58 -1.82 4.31
C TYR A 171 6.09 -1.98 4.08
N LEU A 172 5.46 -2.82 4.90
CA LEU A 172 4.01 -3.03 4.89
C LEU A 172 3.42 -2.78 6.29
N ILE A 173 2.18 -2.27 6.32
CA ILE A 173 1.37 -2.27 7.53
C ILE A 173 0.46 -3.48 7.48
N LEU A 174 0.57 -4.35 8.50
CA LEU A 174 -0.16 -5.60 8.61
C LEU A 174 -0.91 -5.69 9.94
N ALA A 175 -1.97 -6.51 9.99
CA ALA A 175 -2.65 -6.80 11.23
C ALA A 175 -1.74 -7.63 12.15
N ASN A 176 -1.66 -7.27 13.43
CA ASN A 176 -0.86 -7.99 14.41
C ASN A 176 -1.67 -9.16 15.01
N THR A 177 -1.81 -10.21 14.23
CA THR A 177 -2.49 -11.45 14.64
C THR A 177 -1.54 -12.63 14.52
N ASP A 178 -1.83 -13.73 15.24
CA ASP A 178 -1.01 -14.93 15.13
C ASP A 178 -1.14 -15.60 13.77
N GLU A 179 -2.33 -15.52 13.14
CA GLU A 179 -2.55 -15.98 11.77
C GLU A 179 -1.68 -15.22 10.77
N THR A 180 -1.64 -13.88 10.86
CA THR A 180 -0.74 -13.07 10.01
C THR A 180 0.72 -13.47 10.17
N LYS A 181 1.19 -13.66 11.41
CA LYS A 181 2.58 -14.08 11.68
C LYS A 181 2.89 -15.45 11.10
N GLN A 182 1.98 -16.41 11.26
CA GLN A 182 2.14 -17.74 10.69
C GLN A 182 2.21 -17.68 9.17
N THR A 183 1.33 -16.92 8.52
CA THR A 183 1.36 -16.71 7.06
C THR A 183 2.67 -16.11 6.60
N LEU A 184 3.22 -15.13 7.32
CA LEU A 184 4.53 -14.55 7.02
C LEU A 184 5.66 -15.57 7.12
N ASP A 185 5.71 -16.37 8.18
CA ASP A 185 6.72 -17.40 8.38
C ASP A 185 6.67 -18.49 7.30
N GLU A 186 5.47 -18.91 6.91
CA GLU A 186 5.25 -19.89 5.84
C GLU A 186 5.65 -19.32 4.48
N PHE A 187 5.30 -18.07 4.22
CA PHE A 187 5.63 -17.37 2.99
C PHE A 187 7.15 -17.17 2.84
N GLU A 188 7.83 -16.72 3.89
CA GLU A 188 9.29 -16.56 3.90
C GLU A 188 10.00 -17.88 3.59
N LYS A 189 9.57 -18.98 4.21
CA LYS A 189 10.13 -20.31 3.93
C LYS A 189 9.91 -20.74 2.49
N ALA A 190 8.73 -20.48 1.93
CA ALA A 190 8.40 -20.84 0.56
C ALA A 190 9.25 -20.04 -0.45
N VAL A 191 9.38 -18.72 -0.27
CA VAL A 191 10.20 -17.85 -1.13
C VAL A 191 11.67 -18.22 -1.03
N ASN A 192 12.20 -18.43 0.18
CA ASN A 192 13.58 -18.83 0.38
C ASN A 192 13.88 -20.21 -0.23
N GLY A 193 12.95 -21.16 -0.11
CA GLY A 193 13.07 -22.47 -0.77
C GLY A 193 13.17 -22.33 -2.29
N TRP A 194 12.28 -21.55 -2.88
CA TRP A 194 12.29 -21.30 -4.34
C TRP A 194 13.54 -20.55 -4.83
N LEU A 195 14.13 -19.68 -4.03
CA LEU A 195 15.35 -18.94 -4.39
C LEU A 195 16.62 -19.79 -4.35
N ILE A 196 16.61 -20.91 -3.63
CA ILE A 196 17.79 -21.78 -3.44
C ILE A 196 17.82 -22.90 -4.48
N ASP A 197 16.67 -23.34 -4.99
CA ASP A 197 16.52 -24.36 -6.03
C ASP A 197 16.84 -23.78 -7.43
#